data_9e431672162068f750b82c3a1c8a14c5
#
_entry.id   9e431672162068f750b82c3a1c8a14c5
#
_cell.length_a   1.000
_cell.length_b   1.000
_cell.length_c   1.000
_cell.angle_alpha   90.00
_cell.angle_beta   90.00
_cell.angle_gamma   90.00
#
_symmetry.space_group_name_H-M   'P 1'
#
loop_
_entity.id
_entity.type
_entity.pdbx_description
1 polymer ?
#
loop_
_entity_poly.entity_id
_entity_poly.type
_entity_poly.pdbx_seq_one_letter_code
_entity_poly.pdbx_strand_id
1 'polypeptide(L)'
;MDLKRDLVKYVRDKAKSGYKKDTQCYICGETENLEFHHFYGMTELLHKWLKDNKITITTADEIMNLREQFIEEHLNEIYNEAATLCKTHHIRLHSIYCKRPKLMTAMKQKRWVEIQRDKYGMV
;
A
#
# COMPACT_ATOMS: atom_id res chain seq x y z
N MET A 1 8.54 -7.04 -24.88
CA MET A 1 9.16 -7.85 -23.80
C MET A 1 8.07 -8.48 -22.95
N ASP A 2 8.19 -9.77 -22.70
CA ASP A 2 7.17 -10.50 -21.96
C ASP A 2 7.18 -10.14 -20.47
N LEU A 3 6.02 -10.26 -19.82
CA LEU A 3 5.90 -10.09 -18.39
C LEU A 3 6.60 -11.24 -17.67
N LYS A 4 7.49 -10.92 -16.72
CA LYS A 4 8.23 -11.92 -15.94
C LYS A 4 7.86 -11.89 -14.45
N ARG A 5 6.97 -10.99 -14.05
CA ARG A 5 6.52 -10.86 -12.68
C ARG A 5 5.16 -10.15 -12.64
N ASP A 6 4.52 -10.15 -11.47
CA ASP A 6 3.21 -9.52 -11.32
C ASP A 6 3.27 -8.03 -11.69
N LEU A 7 2.22 -7.52 -12.32
CA LEU A 7 2.14 -6.13 -12.77
C LEU A 7 2.43 -5.13 -11.65
N VAL A 8 1.93 -5.41 -10.44
CA VAL A 8 2.08 -4.52 -9.30
C VAL A 8 3.56 -4.30 -8.93
N LYS A 9 4.42 -5.27 -9.20
CA LYS A 9 5.84 -5.15 -8.87
C LYS A 9 6.53 -4.08 -9.71
N TYR A 10 6.13 -3.96 -10.99
CA TYR A 10 6.65 -2.91 -11.87
C TYR A 10 6.23 -1.52 -11.35
N VAL A 11 4.99 -1.41 -10.91
CA VAL A 11 4.46 -0.15 -10.37
C VAL A 11 5.13 0.17 -9.04
N ARG A 12 5.26 -0.82 -8.16
CA ARG A 12 5.88 -0.63 -6.84
C ARG A 12 7.33 -0.19 -6.94
N ASP A 13 8.08 -0.73 -7.90
CA ASP A 13 9.48 -0.33 -8.11
C ASP A 13 9.60 1.16 -8.40
N LYS A 14 8.64 1.72 -9.14
CA LYS A 14 8.62 3.15 -9.43
C LYS A 14 8.13 3.95 -8.23
N ALA A 15 7.09 3.48 -7.56
CA ALA A 15 6.44 4.21 -6.48
C ALA A 15 7.26 4.26 -5.19
N LYS A 16 8.01 3.20 -4.88
CA LYS A 16 8.67 3.07 -3.56
C LYS A 16 9.68 4.14 -3.23
N SER A 17 10.26 4.80 -4.23
CA SER A 17 11.22 5.89 -3.99
C SER A 17 10.55 7.10 -3.33
N GLY A 18 9.23 7.22 -3.45
CA GLY A 18 8.45 8.31 -2.85
C GLY A 18 7.88 7.96 -1.47
N TYR A 19 8.07 6.74 -0.99
CA TYR A 19 7.56 6.35 0.32
C TYR A 19 8.30 7.08 1.43
N LYS A 20 7.55 7.73 2.31
CA LYS A 20 8.12 8.44 3.46
C LYS A 20 7.86 7.62 4.72
N LYS A 21 8.72 6.62 4.94
CA LYS A 21 8.62 5.78 6.11
C LYS A 21 9.12 6.54 7.33
N ASP A 22 8.32 6.57 8.38
CA ASP A 22 8.68 7.22 9.64
C ASP A 22 9.79 6.46 10.36
N THR A 23 10.35 7.06 11.40
CA THR A 23 11.43 6.47 12.18
C THR A 23 10.94 5.58 13.32
N GLN A 24 9.61 5.48 13.50
CA GLN A 24 9.01 4.64 14.52
C GLN A 24 7.63 4.17 14.09
N CYS A 25 7.18 3.07 14.69
CA CYS A 25 5.84 2.54 14.46
C CYS A 25 4.79 3.56 14.93
N TYR A 26 3.84 3.84 14.07
CA TYR A 26 2.75 4.77 14.38
C TYR A 26 1.91 4.32 15.56
N ILE A 27 1.79 3.03 15.80
CA ILE A 27 0.98 2.46 16.88
C ILE A 27 1.71 2.47 18.22
N CYS A 28 2.93 1.92 18.28
CA CYS A 28 3.61 1.65 19.55
C CYS A 28 4.97 2.33 19.71
N GLY A 29 5.47 3.02 18.69
CA GLY A 29 6.75 3.70 18.78
C GLY A 29 7.97 2.82 18.58
N GLU A 30 7.80 1.53 18.27
CA GLU A 30 8.92 0.64 17.96
C GLU A 30 9.77 1.21 16.83
N THR A 31 11.09 1.13 16.96
CA THR A 31 12.02 1.71 15.98
C THR A 31 12.66 0.69 15.05
N GLU A 32 12.45 -0.60 15.28
CA GLU A 32 13.03 -1.67 14.46
C GLU A 32 11.99 -2.39 13.63
N ASN A 33 12.43 -2.96 12.50
CA ASN A 33 11.59 -3.76 11.61
C ASN A 33 10.34 -2.98 11.17
N LEU A 34 10.54 -1.75 10.72
CA LEU A 34 9.46 -0.89 10.28
C LEU A 34 9.09 -1.18 8.83
N GLU A 35 7.78 -1.21 8.57
CA GLU A 35 7.22 -1.48 7.24
C GLU A 35 6.21 -0.41 6.86
N PHE A 36 6.15 -0.07 5.57
CA PHE A 36 5.21 0.93 5.06
C PHE A 36 3.93 0.22 4.64
N HIS A 37 2.83 0.50 5.33
CA HIS A 37 1.54 -0.13 5.04
C HIS A 37 0.62 0.80 4.26
N HIS A 38 0.13 0.32 3.12
CA HIS A 38 -0.89 1.02 2.34
C HIS A 38 -2.27 0.56 2.80
N PHE A 39 -3.14 1.50 3.21
CA PHE A 39 -4.54 1.17 3.54
C PHE A 39 -5.30 0.78 2.28
N TYR A 40 -4.97 1.40 1.14
CA TYR A 40 -5.45 0.98 -0.17
C TYR A 40 -4.36 0.13 -0.81
N GLY A 41 -4.56 -1.19 -0.87
CA GLY A 41 -3.56 -2.10 -1.43
C GLY A 41 -3.23 -1.76 -2.88
N MET A 42 -1.95 -1.68 -3.21
CA MET A 42 -1.53 -1.31 -4.57
C MET A 42 -2.00 -2.28 -5.63
N THR A 43 -2.02 -3.57 -5.34
CA THR A 43 -2.51 -4.58 -6.26
C THR A 43 -3.98 -4.34 -6.58
N GLU A 44 -4.79 -4.10 -5.56
CA GLU A 44 -6.22 -3.86 -5.72
C GLU A 44 -6.50 -2.55 -6.46
N LEU A 45 -5.74 -1.49 -6.14
CA LEU A 45 -5.85 -0.21 -6.85
C LEU A 45 -5.52 -0.37 -8.32
N LEU A 46 -4.43 -1.07 -8.63
CA LEU A 46 -3.98 -1.26 -10.00
C LEU A 46 -5.00 -2.04 -10.81
N HIS A 47 -5.50 -3.16 -10.26
CA HIS A 47 -6.50 -3.97 -10.93
C HIS A 47 -7.78 -3.17 -11.21
N LYS A 48 -8.24 -2.38 -10.23
CA LYS A 48 -9.41 -1.53 -10.41
C LYS A 48 -9.19 -0.49 -11.50
N TRP A 49 -8.03 0.18 -11.48
CA TRP A 49 -7.70 1.21 -12.47
C TRP A 49 -7.65 0.66 -13.88
N LEU A 50 -7.01 -0.51 -14.05
CA LEU A 50 -6.95 -1.16 -15.36
C LEU A 50 -8.34 -1.54 -15.86
N LYS A 51 -9.17 -2.10 -14.97
CA LYS A 51 -10.53 -2.49 -15.31
C LYS A 51 -11.40 -1.28 -15.68
N ASP A 52 -11.34 -0.23 -14.87
CA ASP A 52 -12.16 0.98 -15.08
C ASP A 52 -11.79 1.70 -16.37
N ASN A 53 -10.51 1.64 -16.76
CA ASN A 53 -10.01 2.26 -17.98
C ASN A 53 -9.97 1.30 -19.18
N LYS A 54 -10.43 0.06 -18.98
CA LYS A 54 -10.47 -0.98 -20.01
C LYS A 54 -9.10 -1.24 -20.63
N ILE A 55 -8.07 -1.28 -19.79
CA ILE A 55 -6.69 -1.51 -20.22
C ILE A 55 -6.31 -2.96 -19.96
N THR A 56 -5.77 -3.62 -20.99
CA THR A 56 -5.21 -4.97 -20.88
C THR A 56 -3.69 -4.88 -21.06
N ILE A 57 -2.94 -5.42 -20.10
CA ILE A 57 -1.49 -5.43 -20.14
C ILE A 57 -1.00 -6.83 -20.47
N THR A 58 -0.22 -6.95 -21.54
CA THR A 58 0.36 -8.25 -21.95
C THR A 58 1.89 -8.23 -21.98
N THR A 59 2.50 -7.05 -21.98
CA THR A 59 3.96 -6.91 -22.03
C THR A 59 4.48 -5.99 -20.91
N ALA A 60 5.76 -6.18 -20.58
CA ALA A 60 6.42 -5.32 -19.59
C ALA A 60 6.48 -3.86 -20.09
N ASP A 61 6.68 -3.65 -21.37
CA ASP A 61 6.77 -2.30 -21.92
C ASP A 61 5.48 -1.52 -21.72
N GLU A 62 4.33 -2.17 -21.84
CA GLU A 62 3.03 -1.53 -21.63
C GLU A 62 2.88 -1.02 -20.18
N ILE A 63 3.18 -1.84 -19.20
CA ILE A 63 3.08 -1.40 -17.79
C ILE A 63 4.13 -0.35 -17.45
N MET A 64 5.33 -0.46 -17.99
CA MET A 64 6.38 0.53 -17.78
C MET A 64 5.97 1.92 -18.29
N ASN A 65 5.22 1.96 -19.39
CA ASN A 65 4.73 3.22 -19.95
C ASN A 65 3.54 3.81 -19.19
N LEU A 66 2.74 2.96 -18.54
CA LEU A 66 1.51 3.39 -17.86
C LEU A 66 1.67 3.62 -16.36
N ARG A 67 2.70 3.05 -15.72
CA ARG A 67 2.84 3.09 -14.26
C ARG A 67 2.93 4.50 -13.69
N GLU A 68 3.54 5.42 -14.39
CA GLU A 68 3.67 6.81 -13.93
C GLU A 68 2.31 7.50 -13.87
N GLN A 69 1.50 7.32 -14.89
CA GLN A 69 0.15 7.86 -14.92
C GLN A 69 -0.70 7.27 -13.80
N PHE A 70 -0.62 5.96 -13.58
CA PHE A 70 -1.33 5.30 -12.47
C PHE A 70 -0.94 5.93 -11.13
N ILE A 71 0.36 6.09 -10.89
CA ILE A 71 0.87 6.67 -9.65
C ILE A 71 0.36 8.10 -9.47
N GLU A 72 0.42 8.91 -10.50
CA GLU A 72 -0.05 10.31 -10.45
C GLU A 72 -1.54 10.40 -10.13
N GLU A 73 -2.34 9.47 -10.65
CA GLU A 73 -3.78 9.46 -10.39
C GLU A 73 -4.13 8.92 -9.00
N HIS A 74 -3.15 8.33 -8.28
CA HIS A 74 -3.37 7.71 -6.98
C HIS A 74 -2.40 8.20 -5.90
N LEU A 75 -1.90 9.43 -6.03
CA LEU A 75 -0.92 9.97 -5.07
C LEU A 75 -1.39 9.90 -3.62
N ASN A 76 -2.66 10.26 -3.37
CA ASN A 76 -3.21 10.23 -2.03
C ASN A 76 -3.27 8.80 -1.47
N GLU A 77 -3.81 7.86 -2.24
CA GLU A 77 -3.95 6.47 -1.81
C GLU A 77 -2.60 5.79 -1.62
N ILE A 78 -1.61 6.13 -2.44
CA ILE A 78 -0.29 5.49 -2.38
C ILE A 78 0.59 6.09 -1.29
N TYR A 79 0.60 7.41 -1.15
CA TYR A 79 1.58 8.09 -0.28
C TYR A 79 1.00 8.64 1.01
N ASN A 80 -0.26 9.07 1.01
CA ASN A 80 -0.87 9.70 2.19
C ASN A 80 -1.72 8.72 3.00
N GLU A 81 -2.48 7.86 2.34
CA GLU A 81 -3.31 6.86 3.01
C GLU A 81 -2.46 5.63 3.32
N ALA A 82 -1.49 5.83 4.21
CA ALA A 82 -0.49 4.84 4.57
C ALA A 82 0.00 5.10 6.00
N ALA A 83 0.63 4.10 6.60
CA ALA A 83 1.21 4.25 7.93
C ALA A 83 2.47 3.39 8.06
N THR A 84 3.44 3.88 8.82
CA THR A 84 4.62 3.08 9.18
C THR A 84 4.25 2.23 10.38
N LEU A 85 4.35 0.92 10.25
CA LEU A 85 4.03 -0.04 11.30
C LEU A 85 5.21 -0.97 11.55
N CYS A 86 5.41 -1.37 12.81
CA CYS A 86 6.37 -2.41 13.10
C CYS A 86 5.83 -3.74 12.58
N LYS A 87 6.74 -4.69 12.40
CA LYS A 87 6.38 -6.01 11.86
C LYS A 87 5.23 -6.67 12.64
N THR A 88 5.25 -6.60 13.96
CA THR A 88 4.23 -7.20 14.82
C THR A 88 2.84 -6.62 14.54
N HIS A 89 2.71 -5.30 14.51
CA HIS A 89 1.42 -4.66 14.26
C HIS A 89 0.97 -4.81 12.81
N HIS A 90 1.91 -4.83 11.86
CA HIS A 90 1.60 -5.06 10.46
C HIS A 90 1.03 -6.47 10.25
N ILE A 91 1.65 -7.47 10.88
CA ILE A 91 1.14 -8.86 10.85
C ILE A 91 -0.26 -8.94 11.46
N ARG A 92 -0.49 -8.28 12.60
CA ARG A 92 -1.80 -8.25 13.25
C ARG A 92 -2.88 -7.65 12.34
N LEU A 93 -2.57 -6.54 11.69
CA LEU A 93 -3.49 -5.88 10.76
C LEU A 93 -3.89 -6.85 9.65
N HIS A 94 -2.92 -7.51 9.03
CA HIS A 94 -3.19 -8.46 7.96
C HIS A 94 -3.88 -9.74 8.44
N SER A 95 -3.77 -10.09 9.72
CA SER A 95 -4.52 -11.21 10.27
C SER A 95 -6.02 -10.91 10.37
N ILE A 96 -6.37 -9.63 10.50
CA ILE A 96 -7.77 -9.18 10.57
C ILE A 96 -8.34 -8.94 9.16
N TYR A 97 -7.58 -8.26 8.30
CA TYR A 97 -8.05 -7.79 7.01
C TYR A 97 -7.53 -8.59 5.82
N CYS A 98 -6.88 -9.74 6.08
CA CYS A 98 -6.28 -10.63 5.09
C CYS A 98 -4.99 -10.08 4.48
N LYS A 99 -4.29 -10.95 3.75
CA LYS A 99 -3.02 -10.63 3.11
C LYS A 99 -3.18 -9.52 2.06
N ARG A 100 -4.33 -9.54 1.36
CA ARG A 100 -4.67 -8.53 0.35
C ARG A 100 -6.01 -7.90 0.73
N PRO A 101 -6.00 -6.93 1.66
CA PRO A 101 -7.24 -6.30 2.11
C PRO A 101 -8.03 -5.67 0.96
N LYS A 102 -9.35 -5.80 1.02
CA LYS A 102 -10.21 -5.18 0.02
C LYS A 102 -10.17 -3.66 0.15
N LEU A 103 -10.25 -2.95 -0.97
CA LEU A 103 -10.23 -1.48 -0.98
C LEU A 103 -11.28 -0.87 -0.06
N MET A 104 -12.46 -1.48 0.00
CA MET A 104 -13.56 -1.00 0.86
C MET A 104 -13.23 -1.06 2.36
N THR A 105 -12.17 -1.77 2.76
CA THR A 105 -11.77 -1.87 4.17
C THR A 105 -10.76 -0.80 4.60
N ALA A 106 -10.31 0.06 3.69
CA ALA A 106 -9.27 1.04 3.98
C ALA A 106 -9.56 1.88 5.23
N MET A 107 -10.76 2.44 5.35
CA MET A 107 -11.12 3.26 6.51
C MET A 107 -11.22 2.44 7.79
N LYS A 108 -11.66 1.18 7.69
CA LYS A 108 -11.70 0.27 8.84
C LYS A 108 -10.28 -0.04 9.33
N GLN A 109 -9.35 -0.24 8.42
CA GLN A 109 -7.93 -0.46 8.75
C GLN A 109 -7.37 0.76 9.48
N LYS A 110 -7.63 1.97 8.97
CA LYS A 110 -7.17 3.20 9.60
C LYS A 110 -7.71 3.33 11.03
N ARG A 111 -9.01 3.05 11.19
CA ARG A 111 -9.65 3.12 12.51
C ARG A 111 -9.02 2.11 13.48
N TRP A 112 -8.76 0.89 13.02
CA TRP A 112 -8.10 -0.11 13.84
C TRP A 112 -6.72 0.39 14.31
N VAL A 113 -5.94 0.97 13.39
CA VAL A 113 -4.63 1.53 13.70
C VAL A 113 -4.74 2.63 14.77
N GLU A 114 -5.71 3.55 14.62
CA GLU A 114 -5.91 4.62 15.59
C GLU A 114 -6.32 4.09 16.98
N ILE A 115 -7.20 3.09 17.03
CA ILE A 115 -7.60 2.45 18.27
C ILE A 115 -6.40 1.80 18.97
N GLN A 116 -5.55 1.10 18.21
CA GLN A 116 -4.36 0.48 18.77
C GLN A 116 -3.37 1.54 19.26
N ARG A 117 -3.20 2.63 18.52
CA ARG A 117 -2.34 3.74 18.91
C ARG A 117 -2.80 4.34 20.24
N ASP A 118 -4.10 4.54 20.42
CA ASP A 118 -4.66 5.06 21.66
C ASP A 118 -4.37 4.12 22.84
N LYS A 119 -4.44 2.81 22.62
CA LYS A 119 -4.12 1.82 23.66
C LYS A 119 -2.67 1.88 24.13
N TYR A 120 -1.75 2.33 23.29
CA TYR A 120 -0.35 2.52 23.66
C TYR A 120 -0.08 3.91 24.22
N GLY A 121 -1.10 4.76 24.32
CA GLY A 121 -0.94 6.12 24.83
C GLY A 121 -0.17 7.05 23.90
N MET A 122 -0.02 6.69 22.65
CA MET A 122 0.63 7.53 21.66
C MET A 122 -0.31 8.68 21.26
N VAL A 123 0.23 9.88 21.14
CA VAL A 123 -0.54 11.09 20.79
C VAL A 123 0.01 11.75 19.54
#